data_602e9f3337763ee3f948397a5092b305
#
_entry.id   602e9f3337763ee3f948397a5092b305
#
_cell.length_a   1.000
_cell.length_b   1.000
_cell.length_c   1.000
_cell.angle_alpha   90.00
_cell.angle_beta   90.00
_cell.angle_gamma   90.00
#
_symmetry.space_group_name_H-M   'P 1'
#
loop_
_entity.id
_entity.type
_entity.pdbx_description
1 polymer ?
#
loop_
_entity_poly.entity_id
_entity_poly.type
_entity_poly.pdbx_seq_one_letter_code
_entity_poly.pdbx_strand_id
1 'polypeptide(L)'
;HYTIIWPYEDMKAGRPLRRSAIYGALQDKRACFGGKFGWERPNWFAPEGVEPVEINSFARPNWHEHVATEHIACRTAAAIFDQSSFAKFTLIGRDAEAVLSRICAGDVATAPGSITYTAMLNRHGGIECDLTVTRLAEDEYYIVTGTGFATHDFDHIKRTIPDDAHVSLVDMTSAYGVLSLM
;
A
#
# COMPACT_ATOMS: atom_id res chain seq x y z
N HIS A 1 5.96 25.76 -7.70
CA HIS A 1 5.80 25.66 -6.23
C HIS A 1 4.70 26.57 -5.67
N TYR A 2 4.22 27.55 -6.48
CA TYR A 2 3.20 28.52 -6.03
C TYR A 2 1.83 28.31 -6.68
N THR A 3 1.67 27.25 -7.47
CA THR A 3 0.38 26.92 -8.07
C THR A 3 -0.54 26.35 -6.98
N ILE A 4 -1.75 26.85 -6.91
CA ILE A 4 -2.78 26.28 -6.05
C ILE A 4 -3.26 24.99 -6.71
N ILE A 5 -3.09 23.87 -6.01
CA ILE A 5 -3.64 22.57 -6.43
C ILE A 5 -5.02 22.47 -5.82
N TRP A 6 -6.03 22.44 -6.69
CA TRP A 6 -7.41 22.26 -6.27
C TRP A 6 -7.65 20.84 -5.79
N PRO A 7 -8.64 20.60 -4.92
CA PRO A 7 -9.03 19.25 -4.54
C PRO A 7 -9.23 18.36 -5.76
N TYR A 8 -8.73 17.15 -5.67
CA TYR A 8 -8.76 16.13 -6.75
C TYR A 8 -7.87 16.39 -7.97
N GLU A 9 -7.04 17.42 -7.95
CA GLU A 9 -6.02 17.61 -8.97
C GLU A 9 -4.67 17.08 -8.49
N ASP A 10 -4.01 16.30 -9.32
CA ASP A 10 -2.66 15.80 -9.07
C ASP A 10 -1.59 16.75 -9.60
N MET A 11 -0.47 16.85 -8.89
CA MET A 11 0.71 17.54 -9.40
C MET A 11 1.21 16.85 -10.67
N LYS A 12 1.42 17.64 -11.72
CA LYS A 12 1.97 17.15 -13.01
C LYS A 12 3.49 17.13 -13.01
N ALA A 13 4.12 18.06 -12.30
CA ALA A 13 5.58 18.16 -12.24
C ALA A 13 6.19 17.07 -11.37
N GLY A 14 7.35 16.55 -11.77
CA GLY A 14 8.10 15.53 -11.03
C GLY A 14 7.53 14.10 -11.18
N ARG A 15 6.59 13.88 -12.09
CA ARG A 15 6.02 12.57 -12.39
C ARG A 15 6.53 12.04 -13.74
N PRO A 16 6.63 10.68 -13.89
CA PRO A 16 6.44 9.65 -12.88
C PRO A 16 7.67 9.54 -11.96
N LEU A 17 7.48 9.41 -10.63
CA LEU A 17 8.58 9.29 -9.66
C LEU A 17 8.81 7.83 -9.25
N ARG A 18 7.79 7.16 -8.72
CA ARG A 18 7.84 5.75 -8.30
C ARG A 18 6.82 4.95 -9.10
N ARG A 19 7.26 3.83 -9.66
CA ARG A 19 6.45 2.98 -10.54
C ARG A 19 6.48 1.54 -10.05
N SER A 20 5.35 0.85 -10.17
CA SER A 20 5.30 -0.59 -9.92
C SER A 20 5.99 -1.36 -11.06
N ALA A 21 6.31 -2.63 -10.81
CA ALA A 21 6.89 -3.51 -11.83
C ALA A 21 6.00 -3.68 -13.07
N ILE A 22 4.67 -3.53 -12.91
CA ILE A 22 3.71 -3.66 -14.01
C ILE A 22 3.26 -2.32 -14.61
N TYR A 23 3.89 -1.21 -14.23
CA TYR A 23 3.52 0.13 -14.74
C TYR A 23 3.43 0.18 -16.27
N GLY A 24 4.41 -0.38 -17.00
CA GLY A 24 4.38 -0.42 -18.46
C GLY A 24 3.17 -1.19 -19.00
N ALA A 25 2.86 -2.35 -18.44
CA ALA A 25 1.70 -3.12 -18.84
C ALA A 25 0.37 -2.40 -18.56
N LEU A 26 0.30 -1.63 -17.48
CA LEU A 26 -0.87 -0.78 -17.17
C LEU A 26 -0.96 0.41 -18.15
N GLN A 27 0.19 0.98 -18.53
CA GLN A 27 0.25 2.05 -19.52
C GLN A 27 -0.22 1.57 -20.90
N ASP A 28 0.19 0.38 -21.33
CA ASP A 28 -0.24 -0.25 -22.58
C ASP A 28 -1.76 -0.51 -22.59
N LYS A 29 -2.35 -0.74 -21.40
CA LYS A 29 -3.80 -0.83 -21.21
C LYS A 29 -4.49 0.53 -21.06
N ARG A 30 -3.77 1.62 -21.33
CA ARG A 30 -4.29 3.00 -21.32
C ARG A 30 -4.77 3.45 -19.93
N ALA A 31 -4.04 3.05 -18.88
CA ALA A 31 -4.29 3.53 -17.52
C ALA A 31 -4.14 5.06 -17.45
N CYS A 32 -5.10 5.72 -16.83
CA CYS A 32 -4.97 7.08 -16.37
C CYS A 32 -4.35 7.02 -14.96
N PHE A 33 -3.13 7.52 -14.81
CA PHE A 33 -2.40 7.44 -13.55
C PHE A 33 -2.61 8.66 -12.67
N GLY A 34 -2.85 8.40 -11.38
CA GLY A 34 -2.81 9.38 -10.30
C GLY A 34 -1.58 9.20 -9.41
N GLY A 35 -1.23 10.25 -8.66
CA GLY A 35 -0.11 10.26 -7.71
C GLY A 35 -0.54 9.88 -6.29
N LYS A 36 0.14 8.91 -5.66
CA LYS A 36 -0.07 8.52 -4.27
C LYS A 36 1.27 8.44 -3.54
N PHE A 37 1.63 9.50 -2.81
CA PHE A 37 2.91 9.59 -2.11
C PHE A 37 4.12 9.27 -3.00
N GLY A 38 4.10 9.83 -4.22
CA GLY A 38 5.13 9.63 -5.24
C GLY A 38 4.99 8.37 -6.09
N TRP A 39 4.06 7.46 -5.75
CA TRP A 39 3.75 6.31 -6.58
C TRP A 39 2.72 6.65 -7.66
N GLU A 40 2.95 6.14 -8.87
CA GLU A 40 1.95 6.12 -9.93
C GLU A 40 0.96 4.97 -9.67
N ARG A 41 -0.33 5.30 -9.61
CA ARG A 41 -1.40 4.32 -9.46
C ARG A 41 -2.45 4.51 -10.53
N PRO A 42 -2.95 3.44 -11.16
CA PRO A 42 -4.05 3.57 -12.12
C PRO A 42 -5.32 3.99 -11.38
N ASN A 43 -5.92 5.10 -11.81
CA ASN A 43 -7.21 5.55 -11.29
C ASN A 43 -8.36 4.93 -12.09
N TRP A 44 -8.20 4.81 -13.41
CA TRP A 44 -9.13 4.17 -14.32
C TRP A 44 -8.43 3.85 -15.64
N PHE A 45 -9.10 3.06 -16.52
CA PHE A 45 -8.57 2.65 -17.81
C PHE A 45 -9.41 3.23 -18.94
N ALA A 46 -8.77 4.00 -19.84
CA ALA A 46 -9.43 4.63 -20.97
C ALA A 46 -9.62 3.62 -22.11
N PRO A 47 -10.82 3.44 -22.65
CA PRO A 47 -11.02 2.64 -23.86
C PRO A 47 -10.35 3.29 -25.06
N GLU A 48 -10.29 2.56 -26.17
CA GLU A 48 -9.77 3.08 -27.44
C GLU A 48 -10.53 4.34 -27.88
N GLY A 49 -9.78 5.36 -28.33
CA GLY A 49 -10.35 6.64 -28.75
C GLY A 49 -10.65 7.63 -27.63
N VAL A 50 -10.52 7.22 -26.35
CA VAL A 50 -10.68 8.12 -25.19
C VAL A 50 -9.30 8.46 -24.61
N GLU A 51 -9.03 9.75 -24.37
CA GLU A 51 -7.78 10.18 -23.74
C GLU A 51 -7.74 9.77 -22.26
N PRO A 52 -6.63 9.17 -21.78
CA PRO A 52 -6.46 8.74 -20.38
C PRO A 52 -6.11 9.92 -19.46
N VAL A 53 -7.04 10.87 -19.37
CA VAL A 53 -6.91 12.07 -18.53
C VAL A 53 -8.15 12.24 -17.66
N GLU A 54 -7.98 12.71 -16.42
CA GLU A 54 -9.08 13.05 -15.55
C GLU A 54 -9.58 14.47 -15.83
N ILE A 55 -10.88 14.57 -16.10
CA ILE A 55 -11.59 15.85 -16.22
C ILE A 55 -12.65 15.86 -15.12
N ASN A 56 -12.34 16.61 -14.05
CA ASN A 56 -13.24 16.73 -12.90
C ASN A 56 -14.44 17.61 -13.26
N SER A 57 -15.60 17.30 -12.68
CA SER A 57 -16.85 18.01 -12.90
C SER A 57 -17.72 17.94 -11.67
N PHE A 58 -18.50 18.99 -11.39
CA PHE A 58 -19.57 18.96 -10.39
C PHE A 58 -20.76 18.06 -10.80
N ALA A 59 -20.85 17.73 -12.10
CA ALA A 59 -21.76 16.69 -12.60
C ALA A 59 -21.03 15.34 -12.65
N ARG A 60 -21.19 14.56 -13.72
CA ARG A 60 -20.45 13.33 -13.94
C ARG A 60 -19.11 13.64 -14.61
N PRO A 61 -17.97 13.25 -13.99
CA PRO A 61 -16.66 13.36 -14.63
C PRO A 61 -16.55 12.39 -15.82
N ASN A 62 -15.56 12.64 -16.69
CA ASN A 62 -15.36 11.86 -17.93
C ASN A 62 -15.07 10.37 -17.70
N TRP A 63 -14.53 10.02 -16.56
CA TRP A 63 -14.19 8.63 -16.19
C TRP A 63 -15.35 7.84 -15.56
N HIS A 64 -16.48 8.50 -15.22
CA HIS A 64 -17.54 7.90 -14.40
C HIS A 64 -18.08 6.59 -14.98
N GLU A 65 -18.44 6.56 -16.26
CA GLU A 65 -19.02 5.37 -16.91
C GLU A 65 -17.98 4.24 -17.07
N HIS A 66 -16.70 4.60 -17.24
CA HIS A 66 -15.61 3.62 -17.37
C HIS A 66 -15.33 2.96 -16.02
N VAL A 67 -15.23 3.73 -14.95
CA VAL A 67 -15.10 3.21 -13.58
C VAL A 67 -16.32 2.38 -13.18
N ALA A 68 -17.55 2.78 -13.58
CA ALA A 68 -18.75 1.97 -13.35
C ALA A 68 -18.63 0.59 -14.00
N THR A 69 -18.11 0.51 -15.23
CA THR A 69 -17.86 -0.76 -15.94
C THR A 69 -16.82 -1.63 -15.21
N GLU A 70 -15.73 -1.02 -14.74
CA GLU A 70 -14.70 -1.73 -13.95
C GLU A 70 -15.28 -2.27 -12.63
N HIS A 71 -16.13 -1.50 -11.95
CA HIS A 71 -16.82 -1.95 -10.73
C HIS A 71 -17.74 -3.15 -10.99
N ILE A 72 -18.50 -3.12 -12.10
CA ILE A 72 -19.37 -4.24 -12.49
C ILE A 72 -18.50 -5.48 -12.78
N ALA A 73 -17.42 -5.33 -13.55
CA ALA A 73 -16.51 -6.42 -13.87
C ALA A 73 -15.91 -7.05 -12.60
N CYS A 74 -15.49 -6.23 -11.64
CA CYS A 74 -14.97 -6.71 -10.36
C CYS A 74 -16.02 -7.52 -9.56
N ARG A 75 -17.31 -7.17 -9.67
CA ARG A 75 -18.42 -7.84 -8.97
C ARG A 75 -18.92 -9.10 -9.65
N THR A 76 -18.78 -9.19 -10.96
CA THR A 76 -19.42 -10.26 -11.78
C THR A 76 -18.40 -11.20 -12.46
N ALA A 77 -17.14 -10.84 -12.48
CA ALA A 77 -16.08 -11.61 -13.10
C ALA A 77 -14.82 -11.63 -12.20
N ALA A 78 -13.71 -11.07 -12.67
CA ALA A 78 -12.48 -10.97 -11.92
C ALA A 78 -11.78 -9.64 -12.20
N ALA A 79 -11.04 -9.13 -11.21
CA ALA A 79 -10.23 -7.93 -11.36
C ALA A 79 -8.86 -8.11 -10.69
N ILE A 80 -7.85 -7.46 -11.25
CA ILE A 80 -6.50 -7.38 -10.68
C ILE A 80 -6.25 -5.94 -10.26
N PHE A 81 -5.83 -5.77 -9.01
CA PHE A 81 -5.47 -4.47 -8.46
C PHE A 81 -3.96 -4.40 -8.21
N ASP A 82 -3.30 -3.38 -8.76
CA ASP A 82 -1.90 -3.08 -8.44
C ASP A 82 -1.83 -2.35 -7.10
N GLN A 83 -1.45 -3.08 -6.07
CA GLN A 83 -1.23 -2.59 -4.72
C GLN A 83 0.26 -2.48 -4.35
N SER A 84 1.15 -2.47 -5.35
CA SER A 84 2.60 -2.42 -5.13
C SER A 84 3.07 -1.18 -4.36
N SER A 85 2.26 -0.13 -4.30
CA SER A 85 2.55 1.09 -3.54
C SER A 85 2.42 0.93 -2.02
N PHE A 86 1.77 -0.13 -1.52
CA PHE A 86 1.73 -0.40 -0.08
C PHE A 86 3.14 -0.57 0.48
N ALA A 87 3.37 -0.09 1.69
CA ALA A 87 4.64 -0.30 2.37
C ALA A 87 4.75 -1.74 2.85
N LYS A 88 5.93 -2.30 2.71
CA LYS A 88 6.26 -3.68 3.06
C LYS A 88 7.54 -3.70 3.85
N PHE A 89 7.49 -4.30 5.03
CA PHE A 89 8.65 -4.43 5.90
C PHE A 89 8.87 -5.90 6.24
N THR A 90 10.11 -6.27 6.51
CA THR A 90 10.43 -7.53 7.17
C THR A 90 11.03 -7.25 8.54
N LEU A 91 10.61 -8.01 9.53
CA LEU A 91 11.25 -8.09 10.84
C LEU A 91 11.77 -9.51 11.01
N ILE A 92 13.09 -9.66 11.10
CA ILE A 92 13.78 -10.96 11.12
C ILE A 92 14.70 -11.03 12.34
N GLY A 93 14.65 -12.13 13.06
CA GLY A 93 15.53 -12.41 14.18
C GLY A 93 14.84 -13.15 15.31
N ARG A 94 15.64 -13.77 16.18
CA ARG A 94 15.13 -14.64 17.26
C ARG A 94 14.14 -13.96 18.20
N ASP A 95 14.20 -12.64 18.31
CA ASP A 95 13.34 -11.86 19.21
C ASP A 95 12.17 -11.19 18.45
N ALA A 96 11.96 -11.49 17.15
CA ALA A 96 10.95 -10.84 16.31
C ALA A 96 9.52 -11.06 16.82
N GLU A 97 9.19 -12.28 17.28
CA GLU A 97 7.88 -12.59 17.87
C GLU A 97 7.64 -11.75 19.13
N ALA A 98 8.61 -11.68 20.01
CA ALA A 98 8.49 -10.93 21.27
C ALA A 98 8.34 -9.43 21.04
N VAL A 99 9.06 -8.87 20.07
CA VAL A 99 8.95 -7.46 19.67
C VAL A 99 7.56 -7.16 19.13
N LEU A 100 7.05 -7.96 18.18
CA LEU A 100 5.73 -7.72 17.58
C LEU A 100 4.59 -7.98 18.59
N SER A 101 4.66 -9.02 19.40
CA SER A 101 3.65 -9.33 20.41
C SER A 101 3.52 -8.21 21.47
N ARG A 102 4.56 -7.42 21.66
CA ARG A 102 4.54 -6.28 22.61
C ARG A 102 3.73 -5.08 22.07
N ILE A 103 3.70 -4.87 20.76
CA ILE A 103 3.11 -3.68 20.13
C ILE A 103 1.82 -3.98 19.36
N CYS A 104 1.61 -5.22 18.93
CA CYS A 104 0.38 -5.62 18.22
C CYS A 104 -0.73 -5.90 19.24
N ALA A 105 -1.95 -5.44 18.93
CA ALA A 105 -3.14 -5.74 19.72
C ALA A 105 -3.64 -7.17 19.49
N GLY A 106 -3.42 -7.71 18.29
CA GLY A 106 -3.76 -9.09 17.93
C GLY A 106 -2.60 -10.05 18.19
N ASP A 107 -2.93 -11.32 18.34
CA ASP A 107 -1.93 -12.38 18.50
C ASP A 107 -1.17 -12.61 17.19
N VAL A 108 0.14 -12.42 17.23
CA VAL A 108 1.06 -12.66 16.10
C VAL A 108 1.96 -13.89 16.34
N ALA A 109 1.88 -14.52 17.53
CA ALA A 109 2.56 -15.77 17.86
C ALA A 109 1.81 -16.98 17.26
N THR A 110 1.46 -16.89 15.99
CA THR A 110 0.69 -17.87 15.23
C THR A 110 1.60 -18.81 14.46
N ALA A 111 1.05 -19.85 13.83
CA ALA A 111 1.85 -20.75 12.99
C ALA A 111 2.41 -20.04 11.75
N PRO A 112 3.60 -20.43 11.25
CA PRO A 112 4.10 -19.94 9.97
C PRO A 112 3.08 -20.11 8.83
N GLY A 113 2.95 -19.09 7.97
CA GLY A 113 1.93 -18.98 6.94
C GLY A 113 0.67 -18.24 7.37
N SER A 114 0.48 -17.95 8.65
CA SER A 114 -0.68 -17.21 9.16
C SER A 114 -0.53 -15.71 8.92
N ILE A 115 -1.68 -15.06 8.64
CA ILE A 115 -1.79 -13.61 8.49
C ILE A 115 -2.69 -13.09 9.60
N THR A 116 -2.20 -12.11 10.34
CA THR A 116 -2.95 -11.40 11.38
C THR A 116 -3.18 -9.96 10.96
N TYR A 117 -4.43 -9.56 10.78
CA TYR A 117 -4.79 -8.15 10.67
C TYR A 117 -4.89 -7.55 12.06
N THR A 118 -4.13 -6.50 12.35
CA THR A 118 -3.99 -5.97 13.71
C THR A 118 -3.71 -4.48 13.71
N ALA A 119 -4.05 -3.84 14.83
CA ALA A 119 -3.52 -2.54 15.18
C ALA A 119 -2.21 -2.70 15.96
N MET A 120 -1.27 -1.76 15.77
CA MET A 120 -0.17 -1.56 16.70
C MET A 120 -0.52 -0.41 17.65
N LEU A 121 -0.16 -0.56 18.92
CA LEU A 121 -0.58 0.34 19.98
C LEU A 121 0.61 1.14 20.54
N ASN A 122 0.31 2.35 20.98
CA ASN A 122 1.25 3.11 21.81
C ASN A 122 1.13 2.74 23.28
N ARG A 123 2.00 3.33 24.12
CA ARG A 123 2.05 3.05 25.58
C ARG A 123 0.77 3.44 26.34
N HIS A 124 -0.13 4.19 25.72
CA HIS A 124 -1.40 4.60 26.30
C HIS A 124 -2.60 3.78 25.79
N GLY A 125 -2.33 2.76 24.95
CA GLY A 125 -3.36 1.93 24.33
C GLY A 125 -4.02 2.57 23.10
N GLY A 126 -3.51 3.72 22.62
CA GLY A 126 -3.97 4.35 21.38
C GLY A 126 -3.43 3.62 20.15
N ILE A 127 -4.23 3.58 19.09
CA ILE A 127 -3.84 2.98 17.80
C ILE A 127 -2.85 3.89 17.09
N GLU A 128 -1.68 3.34 16.73
CA GLU A 128 -0.65 4.00 15.93
C GLU A 128 -0.65 3.48 14.50
N CYS A 129 -0.76 2.16 14.30
CA CYS A 129 -0.72 1.54 12.99
C CYS A 129 -1.93 0.61 12.82
N ASP A 130 -2.36 0.46 11.56
CA ASP A 130 -3.41 -0.44 11.10
C ASP A 130 -2.87 -1.23 9.91
N LEU A 131 -2.55 -2.50 10.11
CA LEU A 131 -1.71 -3.25 9.19
C LEU A 131 -1.91 -4.77 9.29
N THR A 132 -1.30 -5.49 8.36
CA THR A 132 -1.23 -6.95 8.41
C THR A 132 0.17 -7.41 8.75
N VAL A 133 0.24 -8.43 9.60
CA VAL A 133 1.47 -9.15 9.97
C VAL A 133 1.33 -10.59 9.51
N THR A 134 2.22 -11.02 8.63
CA THR A 134 2.31 -12.42 8.17
C THR A 134 3.52 -13.06 8.81
N ARG A 135 3.34 -14.18 9.50
CA ARG A 135 4.48 -14.98 9.97
C ARG A 135 4.97 -15.86 8.84
N LEU A 136 6.17 -15.61 8.31
CA LEU A 136 6.75 -16.40 7.23
C LEU A 136 7.50 -17.63 7.76
N ALA A 137 8.22 -17.48 8.87
CA ALA A 137 8.97 -18.51 9.55
C ALA A 137 8.90 -18.29 11.07
N GLU A 138 9.58 -19.11 11.85
CA GLU A 138 9.61 -18.97 13.33
C GLU A 138 10.12 -17.60 13.77
N ASP A 139 11.09 -17.05 13.05
CA ASP A 139 11.81 -15.81 13.35
C ASP A 139 11.71 -14.76 12.24
N GLU A 140 10.76 -14.92 11.29
CA GLU A 140 10.59 -14.01 10.16
C GLU A 140 9.13 -13.59 9.99
N TYR A 141 8.93 -12.27 9.99
CA TYR A 141 7.63 -11.63 9.82
C TYR A 141 7.63 -10.65 8.66
N TYR A 142 6.54 -10.66 7.89
CA TYR A 142 6.29 -9.73 6.79
C TYR A 142 5.11 -8.83 7.15
N ILE A 143 5.34 -7.53 7.09
CA ILE A 143 4.41 -6.50 7.55
C ILE A 143 4.00 -5.67 6.35
N VAL A 144 2.69 -5.48 6.15
CA VAL A 144 2.15 -4.65 5.05
C VAL A 144 1.24 -3.58 5.62
N THR A 145 1.52 -2.33 5.28
CA THR A 145 0.74 -1.17 5.68
C THR A 145 0.45 -0.22 4.52
N GLY A 146 -0.45 0.74 4.74
CA GLY A 146 -0.86 1.70 3.73
C GLY A 146 0.28 2.59 3.22
N THR A 147 0.26 2.92 1.94
CA THR A 147 1.29 3.72 1.26
C THR A 147 1.65 5.01 1.98
N GLY A 148 0.64 5.71 2.53
CA GLY A 148 0.83 6.99 3.22
C GLY A 148 1.44 6.88 4.61
N PHE A 149 1.45 5.68 5.18
CA PHE A 149 1.93 5.43 6.54
C PHE A 149 3.32 4.81 6.59
N ALA A 150 3.95 4.57 5.44
CA ALA A 150 5.23 3.87 5.31
C ALA A 150 6.29 4.36 6.31
N THR A 151 6.55 5.66 6.32
CA THR A 151 7.58 6.27 7.20
C THR A 151 7.17 6.23 8.66
N HIS A 152 5.92 6.57 8.96
CA HIS A 152 5.38 6.59 10.30
C HIS A 152 5.45 5.19 10.95
N ASP A 153 4.91 4.20 10.25
CA ASP A 153 4.79 2.84 10.80
C ASP A 153 6.16 2.16 10.94
N PHE A 154 7.05 2.38 9.96
CA PHE A 154 8.43 1.92 10.07
C PHE A 154 9.14 2.51 11.30
N ASP A 155 8.99 3.83 11.51
CA ASP A 155 9.60 4.51 12.66
C ASP A 155 8.97 4.06 13.99
N HIS A 156 7.64 3.87 14.04
CA HIS A 156 6.96 3.35 15.21
C HIS A 156 7.50 1.97 15.60
N ILE A 157 7.58 1.04 14.66
CA ILE A 157 8.15 -0.30 14.92
C ILE A 157 9.60 -0.18 15.38
N LYS A 158 10.42 0.61 14.66
CA LYS A 158 11.84 0.78 14.94
C LYS A 158 12.09 1.30 16.37
N ARG A 159 11.30 2.28 16.82
CA ARG A 159 11.46 2.87 18.18
C ARG A 159 11.01 1.95 19.30
N THR A 160 10.23 0.92 19.00
CA THR A 160 9.74 -0.04 19.99
C THR A 160 10.65 -1.26 20.14
N ILE A 161 11.61 -1.44 19.25
CA ILE A 161 12.63 -2.49 19.35
C ILE A 161 13.56 -2.18 20.53
N PRO A 162 13.66 -3.07 21.53
CA PRO A 162 14.63 -2.92 22.62
C PRO A 162 16.07 -2.94 22.08
N ASP A 163 16.97 -2.21 22.75
CA ASP A 163 18.38 -2.10 22.34
C ASP A 163 19.12 -3.45 22.37
N ASP A 164 18.68 -4.37 23.20
CA ASP A 164 19.23 -5.72 23.35
C ASP A 164 18.53 -6.79 22.52
N ALA A 165 17.49 -6.43 21.76
CA ALA A 165 16.78 -7.35 20.89
C ALA A 165 17.58 -7.71 19.64
N HIS A 166 17.65 -9.00 19.36
CA HIS A 166 18.31 -9.52 18.14
C HIS A 166 17.31 -9.61 16.98
N VAL A 167 17.01 -8.48 16.38
CA VAL A 167 16.14 -8.35 15.21
C VAL A 167 16.70 -7.37 14.20
N SER A 168 16.32 -7.56 12.95
CA SER A 168 16.56 -6.61 11.84
C SER A 168 15.23 -6.22 11.22
N LEU A 169 14.94 -4.92 11.21
CA LEU A 169 13.79 -4.33 10.50
C LEU A 169 14.26 -3.74 9.17
N VAL A 170 13.69 -4.21 8.06
CA VAL A 170 14.08 -3.80 6.71
C VAL A 170 12.88 -3.33 5.92
N ASP A 171 13.01 -2.19 5.24
CA ASP A 171 12.03 -1.72 4.26
C ASP A 171 12.18 -2.49 2.93
N MET A 172 11.20 -3.32 2.62
CA MET A 172 11.12 -4.14 1.41
C MET A 172 10.14 -3.58 0.38
N THR A 173 9.66 -2.35 0.56
CA THR A 173 8.60 -1.74 -0.26
C THR A 173 8.90 -1.80 -1.76
N SER A 174 10.15 -1.54 -2.15
CA SER A 174 10.55 -1.55 -3.56
C SER A 174 11.06 -2.92 -4.06
N ALA A 175 11.20 -3.91 -3.16
CA ALA A 175 11.66 -5.25 -3.53
C ALA A 175 10.52 -6.15 -4.03
N TYR A 176 9.28 -5.89 -3.59
CA TYR A 176 8.12 -6.71 -3.92
C TYR A 176 6.99 -5.90 -4.56
N GLY A 177 6.44 -6.43 -5.67
CA GLY A 177 5.13 -6.04 -6.17
C GLY A 177 4.02 -6.74 -5.39
N VAL A 178 2.86 -6.09 -5.30
CA VAL A 178 1.65 -6.68 -4.71
C VAL A 178 0.51 -6.56 -5.72
N LEU A 179 -0.04 -7.69 -6.10
CA LEU A 179 -1.21 -7.78 -6.97
C LEU A 179 -2.32 -8.50 -6.21
N SER A 180 -3.46 -7.86 -6.07
CA SER A 180 -4.65 -8.50 -5.53
C SER A 180 -5.55 -8.99 -6.65
N LEU A 181 -5.89 -10.25 -6.64
CA LEU A 181 -6.88 -10.85 -7.53
C LEU A 181 -8.20 -10.99 -6.75
N MET A 182 -9.23 -10.39 -7.27
CA MET A 182 -10.58 -10.37 -6.68
C MET A 182 -11.59 -11.05 -7.61
#